data_5ddf1c6612947d919549e4cf1faed751
#
_entry.id   5ddf1c6612947d919549e4cf1faed751
#
_cell.length_a   1.000
_cell.length_b   1.000
_cell.length_c   1.000
_cell.angle_alpha   90.00
_cell.angle_beta   90.00
_cell.angle_gamma   90.00
#
_symmetry.space_group_name_H-M   'P 1'
#
loop_
_entity.id
_entity.type
_entity.pdbx_description
1 polymer ?
#
loop_
_entity_poly.entity_id
_entity_poly.type
_entity_poly.pdbx_seq_one_letter_code
_entity_poly.pdbx_strand_id
1 'polypeptide(L)'
;MKIGILGTGVVSQTIAEKLVQLGHGVMIGTRDKQVTLAKTGKDNFGRPPFSEWLKNNSKVQFGTYTEAAYFGELLVNATNGFGTMSALETAGKKILVNKVMIDISNPLDFSKGMPPTLFISNTDSLGEQIQRAYPELKVVKALNTMNAYIMVNPALLPDDHNVFLNGNDVNAKNEVKMLLISFGWKEKNIIDMGDISTARGTEQILPIWVRLWGTLQTPMFNFKIVVGGK
;
A
#
# COMPACT_ATOMS: atom_id res chain seq x y z
N MET A 1 -8.86 9.75 12.81
CA MET A 1 -8.53 10.60 11.65
C MET A 1 -9.32 10.18 10.42
N LYS A 2 -9.34 10.99 9.37
CA LYS A 2 -9.90 10.64 8.05
C LYS A 2 -8.79 10.12 7.15
N ILE A 3 -9.00 8.97 6.50
CA ILE A 3 -8.00 8.33 5.64
C ILE A 3 -8.59 8.08 4.26
N GLY A 4 -7.92 8.61 3.24
CA GLY A 4 -8.26 8.39 1.83
C GLY A 4 -7.41 7.27 1.25
N ILE A 5 -8.03 6.29 0.61
CA ILE A 5 -7.33 5.16 -0.02
C ILE A 5 -7.52 5.24 -1.53
N LEU A 6 -6.43 5.26 -2.29
CA LEU A 6 -6.46 5.26 -3.75
C LEU A 6 -6.32 3.82 -4.27
N GLY A 7 -7.37 3.34 -4.97
CA GLY A 7 -7.45 1.98 -5.48
C GLY A 7 -8.58 1.17 -4.83
N THR A 8 -9.07 0.13 -5.50
CA THR A 8 -10.21 -0.71 -5.06
C THR A 8 -9.88 -2.20 -4.94
N GLY A 9 -8.59 -2.54 -5.04
CA GLY A 9 -8.10 -3.92 -4.96
C GLY A 9 -8.13 -4.49 -3.53
N VAL A 10 -7.69 -5.75 -3.38
CA VAL A 10 -7.65 -6.44 -2.08
C VAL A 10 -6.87 -5.68 -1.02
N VAL A 11 -5.76 -5.07 -1.37
CA VAL A 11 -4.95 -4.26 -0.43
C VAL A 11 -5.78 -3.12 0.14
N SER A 12 -6.46 -2.36 -0.74
CA SER A 12 -7.34 -1.25 -0.33
C SER A 12 -8.47 -1.71 0.58
N GLN A 13 -9.12 -2.82 0.23
CA GLN A 13 -10.23 -3.40 0.98
C GLN A 13 -9.77 -3.86 2.37
N THR A 14 -8.69 -4.62 2.45
CA THR A 14 -8.14 -5.14 3.71
C THR A 14 -7.70 -4.01 4.66
N ILE A 15 -7.03 -2.98 4.11
CA ILE A 15 -6.63 -1.81 4.90
C ILE A 15 -7.85 -1.02 5.36
N ALA A 16 -8.85 -0.82 4.49
CA ALA A 16 -10.06 -0.09 4.84
C ALA A 16 -10.82 -0.76 6.00
N GLU A 17 -10.99 -2.09 5.96
CA GLU A 17 -11.62 -2.85 7.04
C GLU A 17 -10.89 -2.65 8.37
N LYS A 18 -9.56 -2.77 8.36
CA LYS A 18 -8.75 -2.57 9.58
C LYS A 18 -8.89 -1.15 10.13
N LEU A 19 -8.81 -0.15 9.26
CA LEU A 19 -8.92 1.25 9.66
C LEU A 19 -10.29 1.57 10.25
N VAL A 20 -11.37 1.04 9.66
CA VAL A 20 -12.73 1.18 10.23
C VAL A 20 -12.85 0.49 11.58
N GLN A 21 -12.27 -0.70 11.75
CA GLN A 21 -12.22 -1.40 13.05
C GLN A 21 -11.51 -0.57 14.13
N LEU A 22 -10.49 0.19 13.74
CA LEU A 22 -9.75 1.10 14.63
C LEU A 22 -10.45 2.45 14.85
N GLY A 23 -11.66 2.65 14.29
CA GLY A 23 -12.45 3.87 14.48
C GLY A 23 -12.06 5.03 13.56
N HIS A 24 -11.32 4.80 12.49
CA HIS A 24 -11.01 5.83 11.50
C HIS A 24 -12.17 6.01 10.51
N GLY A 25 -12.37 7.25 10.01
CA GLY A 25 -13.18 7.51 8.84
C GLY A 25 -12.41 7.14 7.58
N VAL A 26 -13.00 6.33 6.70
CA VAL A 26 -12.31 5.81 5.51
C VAL A 26 -13.11 6.10 4.25
N MET A 27 -12.42 6.60 3.21
CA MET A 27 -12.97 6.72 1.86
C MET A 27 -12.04 6.02 0.87
N ILE A 28 -12.57 5.06 0.11
CA ILE A 28 -11.88 4.44 -1.02
C ILE A 28 -12.18 5.22 -2.30
N GLY A 29 -11.13 5.59 -3.02
CA GLY A 29 -11.21 6.27 -4.30
C GLY A 29 -10.93 5.35 -5.48
N THR A 30 -11.61 5.64 -6.58
CA THR A 30 -11.40 5.00 -7.89
C THR A 30 -11.31 6.05 -9.00
N ARG A 31 -10.86 5.61 -10.18
CA ARG A 31 -10.85 6.46 -11.39
C ARG A 31 -12.26 6.80 -11.84
N ASP A 32 -13.13 5.80 -11.89
CA ASP A 32 -14.52 5.91 -12.32
C ASP A 32 -15.40 5.03 -11.43
N LYS A 33 -16.36 5.67 -10.75
CA LYS A 33 -17.27 5.01 -9.81
C LYS A 33 -18.24 4.07 -10.52
N GLN A 34 -18.78 4.51 -11.66
CA GLN A 34 -19.78 3.71 -12.39
C GLN A 34 -19.15 2.45 -12.97
N VAL A 35 -17.99 2.60 -13.64
CA VAL A 35 -17.23 1.47 -14.17
C VAL A 35 -16.82 0.51 -13.07
N THR A 36 -16.42 1.02 -11.89
CA THR A 36 -16.01 0.16 -10.77
C THR A 36 -17.19 -0.64 -10.20
N LEU A 37 -18.35 0.00 -10.02
CA LEU A 37 -19.53 -0.65 -9.47
C LEU A 37 -20.20 -1.61 -10.46
N ALA A 38 -20.06 -1.37 -11.77
CA ALA A 38 -20.59 -2.23 -12.81
C ALA A 38 -19.82 -3.54 -13.00
N LYS A 39 -18.61 -3.66 -12.45
CA LYS A 39 -17.86 -4.92 -12.50
C LYS A 39 -18.58 -6.02 -11.75
N THR A 40 -18.85 -7.12 -12.44
CA THR A 40 -19.49 -8.32 -11.92
C THR A 40 -18.53 -9.51 -12.01
N GLY A 41 -18.83 -10.58 -11.27
CA GLY A 41 -18.01 -11.78 -11.25
C GLY A 41 -16.87 -11.72 -10.22
N LYS A 42 -16.36 -12.89 -9.91
CA LYS A 42 -15.22 -13.05 -9.00
C LYS A 42 -13.91 -12.76 -9.74
N ASP A 43 -12.92 -12.32 -9.03
CA ASP A 43 -11.57 -12.19 -9.56
C ASP A 43 -10.87 -13.56 -9.72
N ASN A 44 -9.64 -13.55 -10.24
CA ASN A 44 -8.85 -14.78 -10.45
C ASN A 44 -8.54 -15.57 -9.17
N PHE A 45 -8.82 -15.02 -7.99
CA PHE A 45 -8.65 -15.64 -6.68
C PHE A 45 -9.99 -16.01 -6.03
N GLY A 46 -11.11 -15.91 -6.78
CA GLY A 46 -12.44 -16.24 -6.29
C GLY A 46 -13.09 -15.20 -5.38
N ARG A 47 -12.51 -14.00 -5.25
CA ARG A 47 -13.04 -12.93 -4.41
C ARG A 47 -14.21 -12.22 -5.10
N PRO A 48 -15.22 -11.77 -4.34
CA PRO A 48 -16.36 -11.05 -4.89
C PRO A 48 -15.95 -9.71 -5.52
N PRO A 49 -16.78 -9.15 -6.40
CA PRO A 49 -16.53 -7.82 -6.95
C PRO A 49 -16.56 -6.74 -5.86
N PHE A 50 -15.87 -5.64 -6.10
CA PHE A 50 -15.80 -4.52 -5.15
C PHE A 50 -17.19 -4.00 -4.73
N SER A 51 -18.17 -4.00 -5.64
CA SER A 51 -19.55 -3.56 -5.35
C SER A 51 -20.23 -4.41 -4.27
N GLU A 52 -19.98 -5.71 -4.23
CA GLU A 52 -20.49 -6.62 -3.20
C GLU A 52 -19.73 -6.41 -1.87
N TRP A 53 -18.41 -6.32 -1.94
CA TRP A 53 -17.61 -6.01 -0.76
C TRP A 53 -18.04 -4.68 -0.10
N LEU A 54 -18.28 -3.62 -0.91
CA LEU A 54 -18.71 -2.31 -0.40
C LEU A 54 -20.06 -2.38 0.31
N LYS A 55 -21.02 -3.15 -0.20
CA LYS A 55 -22.32 -3.37 0.47
C LYS A 55 -22.15 -3.97 1.87
N ASN A 56 -21.20 -4.89 2.03
CA ASN A 56 -20.90 -5.53 3.31
C ASN A 56 -20.04 -4.63 4.25
N ASN A 57 -19.49 -3.54 3.74
CA ASN A 57 -18.63 -2.60 4.47
C ASN A 57 -19.20 -1.18 4.44
N SER A 58 -20.45 -1.01 4.89
CA SER A 58 -21.22 0.24 4.79
C SER A 58 -20.62 1.46 5.51
N LYS A 59 -19.66 1.25 6.42
CA LYS A 59 -18.91 2.33 7.09
C LYS A 59 -17.81 2.92 6.20
N VAL A 60 -17.44 2.26 5.10
CA VAL A 60 -16.47 2.74 4.14
C VAL A 60 -17.17 3.62 3.11
N GLN A 61 -16.72 4.87 2.98
CA GLN A 61 -17.19 5.76 1.94
C GLN A 61 -16.52 5.42 0.60
N PHE A 62 -17.21 5.68 -0.50
CA PHE A 62 -16.70 5.42 -1.84
C PHE A 62 -16.81 6.66 -2.74
N GLY A 63 -15.71 7.02 -3.37
CA GLY A 63 -15.57 8.21 -4.19
C GLY A 63 -14.65 8.06 -5.39
N THR A 64 -14.38 9.17 -6.06
CA THR A 64 -13.30 9.31 -7.04
C THR A 64 -11.94 9.44 -6.31
N TYR A 65 -10.82 9.36 -7.06
CA TYR A 65 -9.49 9.64 -6.48
C TYR A 65 -9.41 11.04 -5.88
N THR A 66 -10.00 12.03 -6.54
CA THR A 66 -10.06 13.41 -6.05
C THR A 66 -10.85 13.52 -4.75
N GLU A 67 -12.03 12.89 -4.67
CA GLU A 67 -12.86 12.89 -3.45
C GLU A 67 -12.14 12.21 -2.29
N ALA A 68 -11.52 11.05 -2.52
CA ALA A 68 -10.77 10.35 -1.48
C ALA A 68 -9.52 11.12 -1.02
N ALA A 69 -8.79 11.73 -1.94
CA ALA A 69 -7.64 12.56 -1.61
C ALA A 69 -8.03 13.82 -0.82
N TYR A 70 -9.16 14.45 -1.16
CA TYR A 70 -9.68 15.58 -0.42
C TYR A 70 -10.17 15.21 0.98
N PHE A 71 -10.85 14.08 1.11
CA PHE A 71 -11.37 13.56 2.37
C PHE A 71 -10.26 13.22 3.37
N GLY A 72 -9.16 12.59 2.89
CA GLY A 72 -8.11 12.05 3.75
C GLY A 72 -7.19 13.13 4.34
N GLU A 73 -6.97 13.10 5.66
CA GLU A 73 -5.87 13.77 6.34
C GLU A 73 -4.55 13.01 6.03
N LEU A 74 -4.62 11.69 6.03
CA LEU A 74 -3.58 10.76 5.57
C LEU A 74 -4.10 10.01 4.33
N LEU A 75 -3.19 9.69 3.41
CA LEU A 75 -3.51 8.94 2.20
C LEU A 75 -2.82 7.57 2.20
N VAL A 76 -3.46 6.61 1.54
CA VAL A 76 -2.86 5.30 1.22
C VAL A 76 -2.93 5.11 -0.28
N ASN A 77 -1.79 5.00 -0.95
CA ASN A 77 -1.72 4.58 -2.34
C ASN A 77 -1.64 3.05 -2.42
N ALA A 78 -2.75 2.43 -2.78
CA ALA A 78 -2.88 0.99 -3.00
C ALA A 78 -3.31 0.67 -4.45
N THR A 79 -2.89 1.51 -5.39
CA THR A 79 -3.03 1.28 -6.83
C THR A 79 -1.98 0.28 -7.32
N ASN A 80 -2.17 -0.28 -8.52
CA ASN A 80 -1.07 -0.97 -9.19
C ASN A 80 0.00 0.03 -9.65
N GLY A 81 1.25 -0.41 -9.80
CA GLY A 81 2.38 0.46 -10.12
C GLY A 81 2.20 1.28 -11.40
N PHE A 82 1.71 0.68 -12.48
CA PHE A 82 1.43 1.39 -13.74
C PHE A 82 0.36 2.47 -13.61
N GLY A 83 -0.62 2.26 -12.71
CA GLY A 83 -1.72 3.20 -12.50
C GLY A 83 -1.42 4.31 -11.50
N THR A 84 -0.34 4.21 -10.73
CA THR A 84 -0.04 5.09 -9.60
C THR A 84 0.05 6.56 -10.02
N MET A 85 0.88 6.90 -11.01
CA MET A 85 1.08 8.29 -11.42
C MET A 85 -0.21 8.91 -11.95
N SER A 86 -0.98 8.18 -12.77
CA SER A 86 -2.28 8.63 -13.28
C SER A 86 -3.32 8.81 -12.15
N ALA A 87 -3.30 7.95 -11.13
CA ALA A 87 -4.19 8.08 -9.98
C ALA A 87 -3.88 9.34 -9.17
N LEU A 88 -2.60 9.64 -8.93
CA LEU A 88 -2.16 10.83 -8.21
C LEU A 88 -2.43 12.13 -9.01
N GLU A 89 -2.26 12.10 -10.32
CA GLU A 89 -2.62 13.21 -11.20
C GLU A 89 -4.13 13.49 -11.11
N THR A 90 -4.96 12.45 -11.19
CA THR A 90 -6.42 12.55 -11.06
C THR A 90 -6.83 13.01 -9.65
N ALA A 91 -6.12 12.58 -8.60
CA ALA A 91 -6.35 13.04 -7.23
C ALA A 91 -6.16 14.55 -7.09
N GLY A 92 -5.25 15.13 -7.89
CA GLY A 92 -5.04 16.57 -8.00
C GLY A 92 -3.86 17.08 -7.19
N LYS A 93 -2.85 17.61 -7.88
CA LYS A 93 -1.57 18.04 -7.29
C LYS A 93 -1.75 19.00 -6.09
N LYS A 94 -2.68 19.95 -6.19
CA LYS A 94 -2.95 20.92 -5.11
C LYS A 94 -3.54 20.28 -3.85
N ILE A 95 -4.32 19.20 -4.00
CA ILE A 95 -4.93 18.47 -2.87
C ILE A 95 -3.87 17.66 -2.12
N LEU A 96 -2.84 17.23 -2.81
CA LEU A 96 -1.77 16.37 -2.25
C LEU A 96 -0.72 17.16 -1.46
N VAL A 97 -0.69 18.50 -1.56
CA VAL A 97 0.30 19.35 -0.87
C VAL A 97 0.24 19.13 0.64
N ASN A 98 1.41 18.90 1.24
CA ASN A 98 1.64 18.68 2.68
C ASN A 98 0.93 17.45 3.29
N LYS A 99 0.29 16.59 2.48
CA LYS A 99 -0.29 15.34 3.00
C LYS A 99 0.77 14.27 3.20
N VAL A 100 0.55 13.42 4.18
CA VAL A 100 1.30 12.18 4.35
C VAL A 100 0.63 11.09 3.49
N MET A 101 1.43 10.35 2.74
CA MET A 101 0.94 9.24 1.94
C MET A 101 1.76 7.97 2.17
N ILE A 102 1.10 6.92 2.63
CA ILE A 102 1.66 5.56 2.62
C ILE A 102 1.59 5.04 1.19
N ASP A 103 2.74 4.77 0.59
CA ASP A 103 2.81 4.16 -0.74
C ASP A 103 3.08 2.66 -0.63
N ILE A 104 2.07 1.85 -1.03
CA ILE A 104 2.14 0.37 -1.01
C ILE A 104 2.37 -0.18 -2.42
N SER A 105 2.33 0.68 -3.45
CA SER A 105 2.46 0.25 -4.83
C SER A 105 3.82 -0.38 -5.13
N ASN A 106 3.88 -1.23 -6.14
CA ASN A 106 5.11 -1.84 -6.62
C ASN A 106 5.18 -1.73 -8.15
N PRO A 107 6.37 -1.54 -8.74
CA PRO A 107 6.55 -1.41 -10.19
C PRO A 107 6.52 -2.76 -10.90
N LEU A 108 5.51 -3.61 -10.63
CA LEU A 108 5.39 -4.94 -11.22
C LEU A 108 4.89 -4.85 -12.66
N ASP A 109 5.60 -5.51 -13.56
CA ASP A 109 5.26 -5.68 -14.97
C ASP A 109 4.85 -7.12 -15.27
N PHE A 110 3.58 -7.32 -15.59
CA PHE A 110 2.98 -8.61 -15.95
C PHE A 110 2.89 -8.83 -17.48
N SER A 111 3.46 -7.96 -18.30
CA SER A 111 3.36 -8.03 -19.77
C SER A 111 3.94 -9.33 -20.36
N LYS A 112 4.87 -9.97 -19.63
CA LYS A 112 5.49 -11.26 -19.97
C LYS A 112 4.90 -12.43 -19.17
N GLY A 113 3.81 -12.21 -18.43
CA GLY A 113 3.16 -13.25 -17.61
C GLY A 113 3.74 -13.35 -16.19
N MET A 114 3.63 -14.54 -15.61
CA MET A 114 4.13 -14.86 -14.25
C MET A 114 5.44 -15.66 -14.32
N PRO A 115 6.41 -15.38 -13.46
CA PRO A 115 6.48 -14.28 -12.48
C PRO A 115 6.71 -12.93 -13.14
N PRO A 116 6.15 -11.83 -12.59
CA PRO A 116 6.34 -10.48 -13.14
C PRO A 116 7.80 -10.03 -13.02
N THR A 117 8.17 -9.08 -13.88
CA THR A 117 9.40 -8.28 -13.76
C THR A 117 9.10 -6.93 -13.11
N LEU A 118 10.13 -6.08 -12.96
CA LEU A 118 9.97 -4.70 -12.53
C LEU A 118 10.17 -3.77 -13.75
N PHE A 119 9.25 -2.82 -13.97
CA PHE A 119 9.43 -1.80 -15.02
C PHE A 119 10.30 -0.63 -14.56
N ILE A 120 10.57 -0.51 -13.26
CA ILE A 120 11.55 0.39 -12.63
C ILE A 120 12.33 -0.44 -11.64
N SER A 121 13.66 -0.34 -11.67
CA SER A 121 14.51 -1.05 -10.73
C SER A 121 15.93 -0.48 -10.71
N ASN A 122 16.77 -0.95 -9.78
CA ASN A 122 18.19 -0.71 -9.66
C ASN A 122 18.53 0.76 -9.30
N THR A 123 18.58 1.66 -10.26
CA THR A 123 19.00 3.06 -10.05
C THR A 123 17.86 4.01 -9.74
N ASP A 124 16.61 3.53 -9.74
CA ASP A 124 15.39 4.29 -9.45
C ASP A 124 14.33 3.38 -8.84
N SER A 125 13.27 3.99 -8.28
CA SER A 125 12.10 3.32 -7.72
C SER A 125 10.81 4.09 -8.04
N LEU A 126 9.68 3.41 -7.96
CA LEU A 126 8.38 4.06 -8.10
C LEU A 126 8.16 5.08 -6.97
N GLY A 127 8.60 4.78 -5.74
CA GLY A 127 8.56 5.70 -4.62
C GLY A 127 9.32 7.00 -4.89
N GLU A 128 10.52 6.92 -5.47
CA GLU A 128 11.29 8.11 -5.88
C GLU A 128 10.60 8.89 -7.00
N GLN A 129 10.03 8.21 -7.99
CA GLN A 129 9.31 8.89 -9.08
C GLN A 129 8.11 9.67 -8.56
N ILE A 130 7.35 9.10 -7.62
CA ILE A 130 6.24 9.77 -6.95
C ILE A 130 6.76 11.01 -6.20
N GLN A 131 7.79 10.86 -5.38
CA GLN A 131 8.32 11.97 -4.58
C GLN A 131 8.88 13.10 -5.45
N ARG A 132 9.52 12.80 -6.58
CA ARG A 132 10.00 13.81 -7.53
C ARG A 132 8.85 14.54 -8.25
N ALA A 133 7.78 13.85 -8.62
CA ALA A 133 6.63 14.44 -9.29
C ALA A 133 5.77 15.30 -8.34
N TYR A 134 5.78 14.94 -7.05
CA TYR A 134 4.99 15.59 -6.00
C TYR A 134 5.91 15.95 -4.80
N PRO A 135 6.78 16.97 -4.93
CA PRO A 135 7.81 17.26 -3.91
C PRO A 135 7.22 17.71 -2.56
N GLU A 136 6.02 18.27 -2.54
CA GLU A 136 5.34 18.68 -1.31
C GLU A 136 4.47 17.56 -0.68
N LEU A 137 4.30 16.41 -1.35
CA LEU A 137 3.68 15.22 -0.78
C LEU A 137 4.73 14.48 0.06
N LYS A 138 4.40 14.14 1.28
CA LYS A 138 5.29 13.39 2.18
C LYS A 138 5.10 11.90 1.95
N VAL A 139 5.86 11.35 1.03
CA VAL A 139 5.77 9.93 0.65
C VAL A 139 6.49 9.05 1.67
N VAL A 140 5.80 8.04 2.17
CA VAL A 140 6.37 6.97 2.99
C VAL A 140 6.08 5.64 2.33
N LYS A 141 7.08 5.04 1.71
CA LYS A 141 7.00 3.68 1.17
C LYS A 141 6.99 2.69 2.31
N ALA A 142 5.94 1.88 2.42
CA ALA A 142 5.80 0.87 3.46
C ALA A 142 4.83 -0.25 3.04
N LEU A 143 4.87 -1.38 3.75
CA LEU A 143 3.96 -2.52 3.57
C LEU A 143 4.05 -3.23 2.20
N ASN A 144 4.78 -2.71 1.26
CA ASN A 144 4.85 -3.19 -0.12
C ASN A 144 5.54 -4.57 -0.30
N THR A 145 6.11 -5.13 0.75
CA THR A 145 6.93 -6.36 0.71
C THR A 145 6.20 -7.62 1.20
N MET A 146 4.88 -7.55 1.40
CA MET A 146 4.13 -8.62 2.04
C MET A 146 2.69 -8.75 1.52
N ASN A 147 2.01 -9.82 1.92
CA ASN A 147 0.60 -10.05 1.64
C ASN A 147 -0.31 -9.05 2.38
N ALA A 148 -1.41 -8.66 1.76
CA ALA A 148 -2.36 -7.68 2.30
C ALA A 148 -2.87 -8.00 3.71
N TYR A 149 -3.13 -9.27 4.02
CA TYR A 149 -3.64 -9.67 5.33
C TYR A 149 -2.59 -9.50 6.44
N ILE A 150 -1.31 -9.76 6.12
CA ILE A 150 -0.18 -9.57 7.04
C ILE A 150 0.06 -8.09 7.30
N MET A 151 -0.17 -7.22 6.32
CA MET A 151 -0.02 -5.75 6.47
C MET A 151 -0.78 -5.23 7.69
N VAL A 152 -1.99 -5.72 7.90
CA VAL A 152 -2.94 -5.22 8.91
C VAL A 152 -3.06 -6.13 10.14
N ASN A 153 -2.46 -7.30 10.10
CA ASN A 153 -2.43 -8.25 11.21
C ASN A 153 -1.15 -9.09 11.16
N PRO A 154 -0.01 -8.57 11.63
CA PRO A 154 1.26 -9.31 11.64
C PRO A 154 1.22 -10.59 12.49
N ALA A 155 0.31 -10.69 13.47
CA ALA A 155 0.15 -11.88 14.32
C ALA A 155 -0.41 -13.12 13.58
N LEU A 156 -0.77 -12.99 12.28
CA LEU A 156 -1.09 -14.14 11.43
C LEU A 156 0.13 -15.05 11.19
N LEU A 157 1.34 -14.55 11.41
CA LEU A 157 2.56 -15.34 11.39
C LEU A 157 3.05 -15.59 12.82
N PRO A 158 3.54 -16.79 13.13
CA PRO A 158 3.88 -17.18 14.51
C PRO A 158 5.13 -16.46 15.04
N ASP A 159 6.08 -16.12 14.17
CA ASP A 159 7.34 -15.50 14.53
C ASP A 159 7.36 -13.99 14.31
N ASP A 160 8.29 -13.30 14.97
CA ASP A 160 8.63 -11.90 14.66
C ASP A 160 9.16 -11.79 13.23
N HIS A 161 8.68 -10.81 12.51
CA HIS A 161 9.10 -10.48 11.14
C HIS A 161 9.04 -8.97 10.94
N ASN A 162 9.57 -8.45 9.82
CA ASN A 162 9.83 -7.04 9.68
C ASN A 162 8.94 -6.35 8.65
N VAL A 163 8.70 -5.05 8.87
CA VAL A 163 8.17 -4.09 7.93
C VAL A 163 9.16 -2.93 7.80
N PHE A 164 9.28 -2.38 6.59
CA PHE A 164 10.24 -1.34 6.25
C PHE A 164 9.54 0.00 6.03
N LEU A 165 10.19 1.10 6.43
CA LEU A 165 9.77 2.47 6.15
C LEU A 165 10.86 3.17 5.34
N ASN A 166 10.48 3.82 4.24
CA ASN A 166 11.37 4.60 3.40
C ASN A 166 10.70 5.95 3.11
N GLY A 167 11.34 7.07 3.41
CA GLY A 167 10.74 8.39 3.20
C GLY A 167 11.60 9.53 3.70
N ASN A 168 11.46 10.69 3.07
CA ASN A 168 12.30 11.86 3.36
C ASN A 168 11.89 12.61 4.63
N ASP A 169 10.61 12.61 4.98
CA ASP A 169 10.07 13.36 6.12
C ASP A 169 9.98 12.46 7.36
N VAL A 170 10.76 12.80 8.39
CA VAL A 170 10.83 12.03 9.63
C VAL A 170 9.50 12.04 10.39
N ASN A 171 8.76 13.15 10.36
CA ASN A 171 7.46 13.24 11.04
C ASN A 171 6.42 12.38 10.35
N ALA A 172 6.41 12.36 9.01
CA ALA A 172 5.55 11.47 8.23
C ALA A 172 5.87 9.99 8.49
N LYS A 173 7.15 9.61 8.56
CA LYS A 173 7.54 8.24 8.94
C LYS A 173 7.07 7.88 10.35
N ASN A 174 7.16 8.81 11.31
CA ASN A 174 6.66 8.58 12.67
C ASN A 174 5.14 8.42 12.70
N GLU A 175 4.39 9.22 11.95
CA GLU A 175 2.94 9.09 11.83
C GLU A 175 2.55 7.72 11.25
N VAL A 176 3.21 7.30 10.18
CA VAL A 176 3.00 5.97 9.59
C VAL A 176 3.39 4.87 10.57
N LYS A 177 4.52 4.99 11.28
CA LYS A 177 4.95 4.04 12.32
C LYS A 177 3.88 3.85 13.39
N MET A 178 3.27 4.94 13.90
CA MET A 178 2.20 4.85 14.89
C MET A 178 0.97 4.12 14.35
N LEU A 179 0.62 4.35 13.07
CA LEU A 179 -0.46 3.62 12.42
C LEU A 179 -0.14 2.13 12.31
N LEU A 180 1.09 1.75 11.94
CA LEU A 180 1.51 0.34 11.89
C LEU A 180 1.45 -0.32 13.27
N ILE A 181 1.85 0.38 14.32
CA ILE A 181 1.72 -0.12 15.71
C ILE A 181 0.25 -0.38 16.04
N SER A 182 -0.68 0.48 15.61
CA SER A 182 -2.11 0.27 15.80
C SER A 182 -2.65 -0.94 15.01
N PHE A 183 -1.98 -1.36 13.93
CA PHE A 183 -2.28 -2.61 13.21
C PHE A 183 -1.79 -3.86 13.94
N GLY A 184 -0.94 -3.70 14.95
CA GLY A 184 -0.36 -4.78 15.74
C GLY A 184 1.13 -5.05 15.47
N TRP A 185 1.80 -4.22 14.66
CA TRP A 185 3.24 -4.32 14.46
C TRP A 185 3.97 -3.95 15.75
N LYS A 186 4.92 -4.80 16.17
CA LYS A 186 5.82 -4.47 17.28
C LYS A 186 6.82 -3.40 16.82
N GLU A 187 7.05 -2.41 17.64
CA GLU A 187 7.96 -1.29 17.29
C GLU A 187 9.34 -1.76 16.84
N LYS A 188 9.93 -2.75 17.52
CA LYS A 188 11.22 -3.36 17.18
C LYS A 188 11.29 -4.01 15.80
N ASN A 189 10.13 -4.33 15.21
CA ASN A 189 10.00 -5.00 13.91
C ASN A 189 9.78 -4.00 12.76
N ILE A 190 9.63 -2.70 13.08
CA ILE A 190 9.49 -1.63 12.11
C ILE A 190 10.86 -1.03 11.88
N ILE A 191 11.44 -1.25 10.70
CA ILE A 191 12.79 -0.81 10.36
C ILE A 191 12.71 0.44 9.48
N ASP A 192 13.25 1.57 9.98
CA ASP A 192 13.45 2.77 9.18
C ASP A 192 14.70 2.58 8.30
N MET A 193 14.49 2.55 6.99
CA MET A 193 15.55 2.35 5.99
C MET A 193 16.24 3.66 5.58
N GLY A 194 15.72 4.82 6.01
CA GLY A 194 16.23 6.13 5.63
C GLY A 194 15.30 6.90 4.68
N ASP A 195 15.89 7.59 3.71
CA ASP A 195 15.15 8.41 2.76
C ASP A 195 14.42 7.57 1.68
N ILE A 196 13.71 8.26 0.77
CA ILE A 196 12.90 7.58 -0.25
C ILE A 196 13.74 6.79 -1.26
N SER A 197 15.03 7.07 -1.42
CA SER A 197 15.89 6.33 -2.34
C SER A 197 16.08 4.87 -1.91
N THR A 198 15.91 4.57 -0.63
CA THR A 198 15.96 3.20 -0.10
C THR A 198 14.76 2.35 -0.52
N ALA A 199 13.69 2.97 -1.08
CA ALA A 199 12.59 2.25 -1.71
C ALA A 199 13.05 1.36 -2.87
N ARG A 200 14.19 1.66 -3.52
CA ARG A 200 14.81 0.78 -4.51
C ARG A 200 14.97 -0.65 -3.98
N GLY A 201 15.49 -0.77 -2.75
CA GLY A 201 15.68 -2.08 -2.11
C GLY A 201 14.36 -2.79 -1.80
N THR A 202 13.39 -2.08 -1.21
CA THR A 202 12.11 -2.69 -0.81
C THR A 202 11.20 -3.03 -1.99
N GLU A 203 11.27 -2.30 -3.10
CA GLU A 203 10.59 -2.68 -4.35
C GLU A 203 11.25 -3.88 -5.03
N GLN A 204 12.58 -4.01 -4.95
CA GLN A 204 13.32 -5.16 -5.51
C GLN A 204 13.14 -6.47 -4.73
N ILE A 205 12.56 -6.45 -3.54
CA ILE A 205 12.17 -7.68 -2.82
C ILE A 205 11.04 -8.43 -3.56
N LEU A 206 10.20 -7.75 -4.34
CA LEU A 206 9.01 -8.35 -4.95
C LEU A 206 9.33 -9.52 -5.91
N PRO A 207 10.36 -9.50 -6.76
CA PRO A 207 10.72 -10.65 -7.57
C PRO A 207 10.99 -11.92 -6.77
N ILE A 208 11.67 -11.82 -5.63
CA ILE A 208 11.88 -13.00 -4.75
C ILE A 208 10.59 -13.37 -4.01
N TRP A 209 9.79 -12.38 -3.56
CA TRP A 209 8.52 -12.64 -2.89
C TRP A 209 7.57 -13.46 -3.79
N VAL A 210 7.41 -13.05 -5.06
CA VAL A 210 6.54 -13.76 -6.01
C VAL A 210 7.02 -15.18 -6.29
N ARG A 211 8.36 -15.39 -6.40
CA ARG A 211 8.93 -16.72 -6.60
C ARG A 211 8.73 -17.61 -5.37
N LEU A 212 8.93 -17.08 -4.17
CA LEU A 212 8.66 -17.80 -2.92
C LEU A 212 7.19 -18.18 -2.80
N TRP A 213 6.25 -17.28 -3.18
CA TRP A 213 4.84 -17.64 -3.24
C TRP A 213 4.58 -18.84 -4.15
N GLY A 214 5.16 -18.85 -5.35
CA GLY A 214 5.07 -20.01 -6.26
C GLY A 214 5.66 -21.28 -5.68
N THR A 215 6.78 -21.22 -4.96
CA THR A 215 7.45 -22.37 -4.36
C THR A 215 6.72 -22.90 -3.11
N LEU A 216 6.31 -21.98 -2.22
CA LEU A 216 5.68 -22.33 -0.94
C LEU A 216 4.18 -22.61 -1.08
N GLN A 217 3.56 -22.31 -2.23
CA GLN A 217 2.13 -22.46 -2.52
C GLN A 217 1.24 -21.73 -1.51
N THR A 218 1.78 -20.71 -0.84
CA THR A 218 1.06 -19.84 0.10
C THR A 218 1.64 -18.44 0.07
N PRO A 219 0.82 -17.37 0.10
CA PRO A 219 1.29 -15.99 0.25
C PRO A 219 1.47 -15.59 1.73
N MET A 220 1.23 -16.52 2.67
CA MET A 220 1.26 -16.26 4.11
C MET A 220 2.68 -16.45 4.66
N PHE A 221 3.58 -15.56 4.26
CA PHE A 221 4.96 -15.47 4.74
C PHE A 221 5.44 -14.02 4.67
N ASN A 222 6.52 -13.71 5.40
CA ASN A 222 7.18 -12.42 5.35
C ASN A 222 8.68 -12.58 5.67
N PHE A 223 9.45 -11.52 5.47
CA PHE A 223 10.89 -11.49 5.71
C PHE A 223 11.20 -11.16 7.17
N LYS A 224 12.23 -11.81 7.71
CA LYS A 224 12.77 -11.54 9.03
C LYS A 224 14.26 -11.21 8.91
N ILE A 225 14.66 -10.09 9.48
CA ILE A 225 16.07 -9.70 9.56
C ILE A 225 16.62 -10.19 10.89
N VAL A 226 17.67 -11.01 10.81
CA VAL A 226 18.41 -11.50 11.99
C VAL A 226 19.70 -10.71 12.09
N VAL A 227 19.87 -9.99 13.20
CA VAL A 227 21.07 -9.18 13.46
C VAL A 227 21.95 -9.95 14.43
N GLY A 228 23.22 -10.14 14.06
CA GLY A 228 24.24 -10.72 14.96
C GLY A 228 24.51 -9.77 16.14
N GLY A 229 24.93 -10.33 17.28
CA GLY A 229 25.37 -9.54 18.43
C GLY A 229 26.52 -8.58 18.03
N LYS A 230 26.47 -7.35 18.57
CA LYS A 230 27.61 -6.42 18.50
C LYS A 230 28.66 -6.81 19.50
#